data_f67ca74e75748625d5bff0bcd2f26f00
#
_entry.id   f67ca74e75748625d5bff0bcd2f26f00
#
_cell.length_a   1.000
_cell.length_b   1.000
_cell.length_c   1.000
_cell.angle_alpha   90.00
_cell.angle_beta   90.00
_cell.angle_gamma   90.00
#
_symmetry.space_group_name_H-M   'P 1'
#
loop_
_entity.id
_entity.type
_entity.pdbx_description
1 polymer ?
#
loop_
_entity_poly.entity_id
_entity_poly.type
_entity_poly.pdbx_seq_one_letter_code
_entity_poly.pdbx_strand_id
1 'polypeptide(L)'
;MMKKIISILLVAAMLTLSGCSGNPQPTMEELMAEVNAEHQTVERFEGDLSPYLREPTESIEFERLTLFPEAKAEYQPEKLLTFEQAKEDIDFVFHVFHDTYGLYDYFGGDETFSQAKQSVLQQCESAETLTCEFLVQSLLQNLSFVEDGHFSIAQQSAAPRICPFFYREVAFMKTEDGYQSEDGKQVESVEGYEDLDQLFRRSISSEGELVYYPVVLKEVEDPSLQGTYQNNEPLVVRYQGGETQTLTAESFEMYDEALPERTVTEEVEGIPILRLQFFDSQGSRERREFLEVHADAPVQIIDLRTNGGGFWQDVQSVMMDYVGQAVPTNSVEVDAWTGNYQDEQDQFAENEKLLIVLTGKYTASAAEQFVDAIHNVENVLIVGENTNGCILTAAGSSYLPNSNAPMVLGANLVHVFPGEGFFEELRGLYPDIWVPAGEAEELVIKLVEQLNR
;
A
#
# COMPACT_ATOMS: atom_id res chain seq x y z
N MET A 1 5.27 0.79 -37.25
CA MET A 1 5.53 -0.52 -36.69
C MET A 1 6.95 -0.97 -37.05
N MET A 2 7.99 -0.26 -36.67
CA MET A 2 9.43 -0.64 -36.90
C MET A 2 10.39 0.43 -36.37
N LYS A 3 10.27 0.86 -35.09
CA LYS A 3 11.25 1.75 -34.42
C LYS A 3 11.45 1.51 -32.92
N LYS A 4 10.87 0.43 -32.33
CA LYS A 4 10.96 0.15 -30.88
C LYS A 4 11.83 -1.09 -30.50
N ILE A 5 12.76 -1.54 -31.33
CA ILE A 5 13.55 -2.76 -31.07
C ILE A 5 15.06 -2.51 -30.88
N ILE A 6 15.52 -1.29 -30.71
CA ILE A 6 16.98 -1.00 -30.67
C ILE A 6 17.50 -0.55 -29.30
N SER A 7 16.68 -0.42 -28.26
CA SER A 7 17.16 0.09 -26.94
C SER A 7 17.44 -0.97 -25.87
N ILE A 8 17.17 -2.23 -26.08
CA ILE A 8 17.32 -3.30 -25.05
C ILE A 8 18.70 -4.01 -25.08
N LEU A 9 19.64 -3.62 -25.91
CA LEU A 9 20.88 -4.38 -26.11
C LEU A 9 22.17 -3.65 -25.73
N LEU A 10 22.16 -2.66 -24.87
CA LEU A 10 23.39 -1.88 -24.53
C LEU A 10 23.74 -1.82 -23.03
N VAL A 11 23.05 -2.50 -22.13
CA VAL A 11 23.40 -2.53 -20.68
C VAL A 11 24.18 -3.78 -20.27
N ALA A 12 24.35 -4.76 -21.13
CA ALA A 12 24.98 -6.04 -20.81
C ALA A 12 26.50 -6.14 -21.07
N ALA A 13 27.24 -5.05 -21.07
CA ALA A 13 28.66 -5.13 -21.49
C ALA A 13 29.63 -4.22 -20.71
N MET A 14 29.57 -4.19 -19.37
CA MET A 14 30.67 -3.62 -18.56
C MET A 14 30.76 -4.22 -17.15
N LEU A 15 30.95 -5.52 -17.02
CA LEU A 15 31.42 -6.12 -15.76
C LEU A 15 32.42 -7.23 -16.07
N THR A 16 33.66 -6.83 -16.42
CA THR A 16 34.80 -7.73 -16.27
C THR A 16 36.00 -6.91 -15.86
N LEU A 17 36.46 -7.18 -14.65
CA LEU A 17 37.81 -7.13 -14.11
C LEU A 17 37.85 -6.47 -12.71
N SER A 18 37.86 -7.29 -11.69
CA SER A 18 38.98 -7.30 -10.72
C SER A 18 38.63 -8.26 -9.57
N GLY A 19 39.44 -9.26 -9.38
CA GLY A 19 39.35 -10.16 -8.25
C GLY A 19 39.72 -9.43 -6.96
N CYS A 20 38.72 -9.21 -6.14
CA CYS A 20 38.75 -9.09 -4.68
C CYS A 20 37.41 -9.63 -4.21
N SER A 21 37.40 -10.40 -3.16
CA SER A 21 36.23 -11.06 -2.57
C SER A 21 35.18 -10.05 -2.08
N GLY A 22 34.20 -9.77 -2.93
CA GLY A 22 33.02 -8.92 -2.69
C GLY A 22 32.55 -8.38 -4.03
N ASN A 23 31.28 -8.65 -4.42
CA ASN A 23 30.68 -7.93 -5.55
C ASN A 23 30.70 -6.43 -5.21
N PRO A 24 31.20 -5.55 -6.10
CA PRO A 24 31.17 -4.12 -5.84
C PRO A 24 29.72 -3.67 -5.70
N GLN A 25 29.45 -2.84 -4.70
CA GLN A 25 28.13 -2.17 -4.58
C GLN A 25 27.91 -1.30 -5.82
N PRO A 26 26.68 -1.22 -6.35
CA PRO A 26 26.36 -0.29 -7.43
C PRO A 26 26.54 1.16 -6.96
N THR A 27 26.75 2.06 -7.87
CA THR A 27 26.61 3.50 -7.60
C THR A 27 25.12 3.88 -7.48
N MET A 28 24.82 5.04 -6.90
CA MET A 28 23.45 5.56 -6.87
C MET A 28 22.89 5.74 -8.30
N GLU A 29 23.71 6.18 -9.25
CA GLU A 29 23.31 6.33 -10.65
C GLU A 29 22.92 4.98 -11.28
N GLU A 30 23.67 3.91 -11.01
CA GLU A 30 23.37 2.56 -11.51
C GLU A 30 22.09 2.02 -10.88
N LEU A 31 21.90 2.20 -9.56
CA LEU A 31 20.66 1.80 -8.88
C LEU A 31 19.45 2.54 -9.48
N MET A 32 19.53 3.85 -9.63
CA MET A 32 18.43 4.64 -10.18
C MET A 32 18.13 4.34 -11.65
N ALA A 33 19.16 3.99 -12.43
CA ALA A 33 18.95 3.56 -13.81
C ALA A 33 18.15 2.24 -13.88
N GLU A 34 18.40 1.30 -12.96
CA GLU A 34 17.64 0.05 -12.83
C GLU A 34 16.19 0.33 -12.38
N VAL A 35 16.01 1.10 -11.31
CA VAL A 35 14.67 1.45 -10.76
C VAL A 35 13.84 2.22 -11.79
N ASN A 36 14.40 3.23 -12.45
CA ASN A 36 13.70 3.97 -13.52
C ASN A 36 13.26 3.05 -14.67
N ALA A 37 14.10 2.07 -15.03
CA ALA A 37 13.74 1.10 -16.06
C ALA A 37 12.61 0.17 -15.60
N GLU A 38 12.61 -0.26 -14.33
CA GLU A 38 11.51 -1.05 -13.72
C GLU A 38 10.20 -0.25 -13.71
N HIS A 39 10.21 1.00 -13.26
CA HIS A 39 9.04 1.88 -13.21
C HIS A 39 8.45 2.09 -14.63
N GLN A 40 9.28 2.28 -15.65
CA GLN A 40 8.83 2.45 -17.05
C GLN A 40 8.21 1.18 -17.66
N THR A 41 8.32 0.01 -17.01
CA THR A 41 7.65 -1.21 -17.46
C THR A 41 6.21 -1.32 -16.96
N VAL A 42 5.80 -0.51 -15.99
CA VAL A 42 4.42 -0.51 -15.50
C VAL A 42 3.52 0.04 -16.62
N GLU A 43 2.62 -0.81 -17.09
CA GLU A 43 1.65 -0.45 -18.13
C GLU A 43 0.36 0.01 -17.46
N ARG A 44 -0.28 1.06 -17.97
CA ARG A 44 -1.61 1.46 -17.52
C ARG A 44 -2.64 0.38 -17.83
N PHE A 45 -3.72 0.38 -17.06
CA PHE A 45 -4.84 -0.51 -17.32
C PHE A 45 -5.49 -0.17 -18.69
N GLU A 46 -5.50 -1.11 -19.60
CA GLU A 46 -6.15 -1.02 -20.91
C GLU A 46 -7.30 -2.06 -21.07
N GLY A 47 -7.74 -2.64 -19.96
CA GLY A 47 -8.74 -3.73 -19.96
C GLY A 47 -10.18 -3.25 -20.08
N ASP A 48 -11.11 -4.20 -19.95
CA ASP A 48 -12.55 -3.96 -19.95
C ASP A 48 -13.00 -3.38 -18.59
N LEU A 49 -13.54 -2.18 -18.60
CA LEU A 49 -14.08 -1.51 -17.40
C LEU A 49 -15.51 -1.97 -17.05
N SER A 50 -16.17 -2.74 -17.92
CA SER A 50 -17.58 -3.15 -17.71
C SER A 50 -17.85 -3.91 -16.40
N PRO A 51 -16.92 -4.70 -15.82
CA PRO A 51 -17.15 -5.35 -14.54
C PRO A 51 -17.28 -4.37 -13.36
N TYR A 52 -16.78 -3.15 -13.51
CA TYR A 52 -16.78 -2.10 -12.47
C TYR A 52 -17.93 -1.11 -12.61
N LEU A 53 -18.78 -1.28 -13.64
CA LEU A 53 -19.93 -0.41 -13.90
C LEU A 53 -21.22 -1.00 -13.33
N ARG A 54 -22.10 -0.13 -12.88
CA ARG A 54 -23.45 -0.50 -12.48
C ARG A 54 -24.47 0.57 -12.85
N GLU A 55 -25.72 0.15 -13.03
CA GLU A 55 -26.82 1.11 -13.21
C GLU A 55 -27.09 1.85 -11.89
N PRO A 56 -27.21 3.18 -11.93
CA PRO A 56 -27.50 3.96 -10.73
C PRO A 56 -28.90 3.63 -10.22
N THR A 57 -29.06 3.53 -8.91
CA THR A 57 -30.38 3.36 -8.28
C THR A 57 -31.17 4.68 -8.33
N GLU A 58 -32.52 4.61 -8.37
CA GLU A 58 -33.38 5.80 -8.53
C GLU A 58 -33.30 6.79 -7.35
N SER A 59 -32.76 6.37 -6.20
CA SER A 59 -32.67 7.18 -4.99
C SER A 59 -31.27 7.16 -4.38
N ILE A 60 -30.35 7.92 -4.95
CA ILE A 60 -29.00 8.04 -4.38
C ILE A 60 -29.07 9.07 -3.24
N GLU A 61 -29.09 8.60 -2.02
CA GLU A 61 -28.94 9.45 -0.84
C GLU A 61 -27.46 9.65 -0.48
N PHE A 62 -26.72 10.40 -1.31
CA PHE A 62 -25.33 10.76 -1.02
C PHE A 62 -25.11 11.46 0.32
N GLU A 63 -26.17 12.05 0.88
CA GLU A 63 -26.11 12.76 2.15
C GLU A 63 -25.77 11.84 3.33
N ARG A 64 -25.84 10.50 3.18
CA ARG A 64 -25.57 9.53 4.24
C ARG A 64 -24.11 9.17 4.42
N LEU A 65 -23.30 9.32 3.36
CA LEU A 65 -21.86 9.10 3.39
C LEU A 65 -21.13 10.43 3.24
N THR A 66 -20.29 10.75 4.20
CA THR A 66 -19.39 11.91 4.16
C THR A 66 -18.01 11.49 4.63
N LEU A 67 -16.96 12.26 4.30
CA LEU A 67 -15.62 11.97 4.82
C LEU A 67 -15.53 12.12 6.34
N PHE A 68 -16.26 13.08 6.91
CA PHE A 68 -16.21 13.39 8.34
C PHE A 68 -17.63 13.56 8.91
N PRO A 69 -18.37 12.46 9.10
CA PRO A 69 -19.71 12.54 9.69
C PRO A 69 -19.65 12.91 11.16
N GLU A 70 -20.67 13.63 11.66
CA GLU A 70 -20.79 13.89 13.08
C GLU A 70 -21.43 12.69 13.81
N ALA A 71 -20.72 12.14 14.80
CA ALA A 71 -21.25 11.12 15.67
C ALA A 71 -22.37 11.67 16.55
N LYS A 72 -23.50 10.96 16.61
CA LYS A 72 -24.62 11.32 17.52
C LYS A 72 -24.34 10.96 18.98
N ALA A 73 -23.55 9.91 19.18
CA ALA A 73 -23.12 9.41 20.48
C ALA A 73 -21.82 8.58 20.29
N GLU A 74 -21.16 8.29 21.40
CA GLU A 74 -19.99 7.39 21.39
C GLU A 74 -20.43 5.94 21.15
N TYR A 75 -19.68 5.21 20.33
CA TYR A 75 -19.83 3.77 20.15
C TYR A 75 -19.45 3.03 21.44
N GLN A 76 -20.35 2.18 21.92
CA GLN A 76 -20.14 1.38 23.12
C GLN A 76 -20.34 -0.11 22.79
N PRO A 77 -19.28 -0.91 22.67
CA PRO A 77 -19.34 -2.31 22.27
C PRO A 77 -20.31 -3.16 23.10
N GLU A 78 -20.29 -2.97 24.42
CA GLU A 78 -21.09 -3.73 25.39
C GLU A 78 -22.55 -3.27 25.50
N LYS A 79 -22.95 -2.18 24.82
CA LYS A 79 -24.35 -1.70 24.86
C LYS A 79 -25.27 -2.76 24.29
N LEU A 80 -26.33 -3.07 25.06
CA LEU A 80 -27.37 -3.98 24.61
C LEU A 80 -28.29 -3.32 23.58
N LEU A 81 -28.63 -4.07 22.54
CA LEU A 81 -29.62 -3.70 21.54
C LEU A 81 -30.84 -4.60 21.66
N THR A 82 -32.01 -4.07 21.34
CA THR A 82 -33.15 -4.90 20.99
C THR A 82 -32.97 -5.44 19.57
N PHE A 83 -33.67 -6.54 19.24
CA PHE A 83 -33.61 -7.07 17.87
C PHE A 83 -34.08 -6.03 16.82
N GLU A 84 -35.11 -5.24 17.14
CA GLU A 84 -35.61 -4.19 16.25
C GLU A 84 -34.55 -3.10 16.00
N GLN A 85 -33.80 -2.71 17.04
CA GLN A 85 -32.68 -1.77 16.89
C GLN A 85 -31.55 -2.35 16.00
N ALA A 86 -31.17 -3.59 16.25
CA ALA A 86 -30.17 -4.27 15.41
C ALA A 86 -30.66 -4.40 13.96
N LYS A 87 -31.96 -4.73 13.78
CA LYS A 87 -32.56 -4.83 12.45
C LYS A 87 -32.52 -3.48 11.69
N GLU A 88 -32.80 -2.37 12.36
CA GLU A 88 -32.67 -1.03 11.74
C GLU A 88 -31.23 -0.72 11.34
N ASP A 89 -30.23 -1.08 12.15
CA ASP A 89 -28.81 -0.92 11.81
C ASP A 89 -28.42 -1.82 10.63
N ILE A 90 -28.88 -3.09 10.60
CA ILE A 90 -28.66 -4.02 9.48
C ILE A 90 -29.29 -3.47 8.21
N ASP A 91 -30.58 -3.06 8.27
CA ASP A 91 -31.27 -2.48 7.12
C ASP A 91 -30.55 -1.27 6.58
N PHE A 92 -30.01 -0.41 7.46
CA PHE A 92 -29.20 0.75 7.08
C PHE A 92 -27.92 0.36 6.34
N VAL A 93 -27.10 -0.58 6.89
CA VAL A 93 -25.85 -1.02 6.26
C VAL A 93 -26.11 -1.54 4.85
N PHE A 94 -27.04 -2.48 4.67
CA PHE A 94 -27.32 -3.06 3.37
C PHE A 94 -27.98 -2.08 2.39
N HIS A 95 -28.72 -1.10 2.88
CA HIS A 95 -29.26 -0.02 2.06
C HIS A 95 -28.15 0.91 1.56
N VAL A 96 -27.19 1.27 2.43
CA VAL A 96 -26.04 2.08 2.02
C VAL A 96 -25.19 1.35 0.98
N PHE A 97 -24.92 0.05 1.16
CA PHE A 97 -24.24 -0.76 0.13
C PHE A 97 -24.97 -0.71 -1.20
N HIS A 98 -26.28 -1.02 -1.18
CA HIS A 98 -27.07 -1.02 -2.40
C HIS A 98 -27.13 0.34 -3.10
N ASP A 99 -27.23 1.45 -2.38
CA ASP A 99 -27.47 2.76 -2.96
C ASP A 99 -26.20 3.52 -3.33
N THR A 100 -25.06 3.25 -2.63
CA THR A 100 -23.88 4.12 -2.74
C THR A 100 -22.60 3.40 -3.17
N TYR A 101 -22.54 2.07 -3.02
CA TYR A 101 -21.32 1.32 -3.28
C TYR A 101 -21.15 0.99 -4.77
N GLY A 102 -20.16 1.57 -5.44
CA GLY A 102 -19.91 1.39 -6.86
C GLY A 102 -19.64 -0.05 -7.27
N LEU A 103 -19.02 -0.84 -6.39
CA LEU A 103 -18.68 -2.26 -6.63
C LEU A 103 -19.73 -3.25 -6.11
N TYR A 104 -20.96 -2.81 -5.84
CA TYR A 104 -22.02 -3.68 -5.33
C TYR A 104 -22.25 -4.90 -6.23
N ASP A 105 -22.38 -4.68 -7.55
CA ASP A 105 -22.61 -5.75 -8.53
C ASP A 105 -21.34 -6.59 -8.75
N TYR A 106 -20.15 -5.99 -8.68
CA TYR A 106 -18.85 -6.66 -8.74
C TYR A 106 -18.71 -7.72 -7.65
N PHE A 107 -19.17 -7.42 -6.43
CA PHE A 107 -19.16 -8.35 -5.29
C PHE A 107 -20.44 -9.24 -5.22
N GLY A 108 -21.18 -9.39 -6.30
CA GLY A 108 -22.27 -10.35 -6.43
C GLY A 108 -23.68 -9.81 -6.30
N GLY A 109 -23.85 -8.49 -6.14
CA GLY A 109 -25.13 -7.80 -6.22
C GLY A 109 -26.21 -8.30 -5.26
N ASP A 110 -27.47 -8.11 -5.66
CA ASP A 110 -28.64 -8.42 -4.83
C ASP A 110 -28.67 -9.85 -4.26
N GLU A 111 -28.20 -10.84 -5.01
CA GLU A 111 -28.23 -12.23 -4.55
C GLU A 111 -27.29 -12.42 -3.35
N THR A 112 -26.04 -12.02 -3.48
CA THR A 112 -25.01 -12.21 -2.44
C THR A 112 -25.30 -11.34 -1.20
N PHE A 113 -25.61 -10.06 -1.40
CA PHE A 113 -25.90 -9.15 -0.28
C PHE A 113 -27.20 -9.51 0.44
N SER A 114 -28.25 -9.99 -0.26
CA SER A 114 -29.48 -10.45 0.41
C SER A 114 -29.25 -11.70 1.25
N GLN A 115 -28.41 -12.64 0.80
CA GLN A 115 -28.05 -13.82 1.58
C GLN A 115 -27.28 -13.43 2.84
N ALA A 116 -26.28 -12.54 2.71
CA ALA A 116 -25.54 -12.00 3.85
C ALA A 116 -26.45 -11.31 4.86
N LYS A 117 -27.36 -10.44 4.39
CA LYS A 117 -28.35 -9.77 5.23
C LYS A 117 -29.22 -10.74 6.03
N GLN A 118 -29.75 -11.78 5.36
CA GLN A 118 -30.58 -12.80 6.01
C GLN A 118 -29.79 -13.56 7.09
N SER A 119 -28.52 -13.88 6.84
CA SER A 119 -27.65 -14.56 7.78
C SER A 119 -27.41 -13.70 9.03
N VAL A 120 -27.10 -12.41 8.87
CA VAL A 120 -26.93 -11.47 10.00
C VAL A 120 -28.21 -11.37 10.80
N LEU A 121 -29.38 -11.20 10.17
CA LEU A 121 -30.68 -11.13 10.86
C LEU A 121 -30.94 -12.40 11.66
N GLN A 122 -30.67 -13.58 11.12
CA GLN A 122 -30.85 -14.85 11.83
C GLN A 122 -29.91 -14.98 13.05
N GLN A 123 -28.65 -14.59 12.89
CA GLN A 123 -27.67 -14.58 13.99
C GLN A 123 -28.14 -13.65 15.11
N CYS A 124 -28.55 -12.42 14.80
CA CYS A 124 -29.02 -11.46 15.77
C CYS A 124 -30.33 -11.90 16.47
N GLU A 125 -31.28 -12.51 15.74
CA GLU A 125 -32.55 -13.02 16.32
C GLU A 125 -32.32 -14.20 17.29
N SER A 126 -31.29 -15.02 17.02
CA SER A 126 -30.97 -16.20 17.83
C SER A 126 -29.97 -15.94 18.95
N ALA A 127 -29.45 -14.72 19.05
CA ALA A 127 -28.45 -14.36 20.05
C ALA A 127 -29.07 -14.36 21.49
N GLU A 128 -28.41 -15.03 22.43
CA GLU A 128 -28.78 -14.97 23.86
C GLU A 128 -28.56 -13.56 24.45
N THR A 129 -27.52 -12.89 23.98
CA THR A 129 -27.18 -11.52 24.35
C THR A 129 -26.78 -10.75 23.10
N LEU A 130 -27.57 -9.77 22.73
CA LEU A 130 -27.33 -8.95 21.53
C LEU A 130 -26.71 -7.62 21.96
N THR A 131 -25.37 -7.52 21.77
CA THR A 131 -24.61 -6.29 22.01
C THR A 131 -24.28 -5.58 20.71
N CYS A 132 -23.81 -4.33 20.77
CA CYS A 132 -23.30 -3.62 19.60
C CYS A 132 -22.11 -4.37 18.98
N GLU A 133 -21.22 -4.93 19.80
CA GLU A 133 -20.08 -5.72 19.32
C GLU A 133 -20.54 -7.00 18.59
N PHE A 134 -21.51 -7.73 19.15
CA PHE A 134 -22.08 -8.91 18.48
C PHE A 134 -22.64 -8.57 17.08
N LEU A 135 -23.37 -7.45 16.97
CA LEU A 135 -23.90 -6.98 15.69
C LEU A 135 -22.77 -6.66 14.71
N VAL A 136 -21.74 -5.92 15.15
CA VAL A 136 -20.59 -5.57 14.30
C VAL A 136 -19.88 -6.81 13.81
N GLN A 137 -19.57 -7.77 14.69
CA GLN A 137 -18.91 -9.02 14.32
C GLN A 137 -19.76 -9.85 13.35
N SER A 138 -21.08 -9.90 13.56
CA SER A 138 -22.00 -10.60 12.64
C SER A 138 -22.02 -9.95 11.25
N LEU A 139 -22.00 -8.62 11.18
CA LEU A 139 -21.93 -7.88 9.91
C LEU A 139 -20.60 -8.16 9.19
N LEU A 140 -19.45 -7.98 9.87
CA LEU A 140 -18.12 -8.18 9.28
C LEU A 140 -17.93 -9.62 8.80
N GLN A 141 -18.34 -10.63 9.59
CA GLN A 141 -18.25 -12.03 9.19
C GLN A 141 -19.06 -12.35 7.93
N ASN A 142 -20.28 -11.82 7.81
CA ASN A 142 -21.14 -12.11 6.66
C ASN A 142 -20.85 -11.22 5.43
N LEU A 143 -20.08 -10.14 5.59
CA LEU A 143 -19.62 -9.25 4.52
C LEU A 143 -18.14 -9.45 4.17
N SER A 144 -17.51 -10.54 4.64
CA SER A 144 -16.10 -10.83 4.38
C SER A 144 -15.74 -11.06 2.90
N PHE A 145 -16.74 -11.26 2.04
CA PHE A 145 -16.55 -11.31 0.59
C PHE A 145 -16.33 -9.93 -0.05
N VAL A 146 -16.53 -8.84 0.70
CA VAL A 146 -16.23 -7.47 0.26
C VAL A 146 -14.75 -7.22 0.54
N GLU A 147 -13.92 -7.56 -0.43
CA GLU A 147 -12.48 -7.36 -0.39
C GLU A 147 -12.12 -5.93 -0.81
N ASP A 148 -12.59 -4.95 -0.04
CA ASP A 148 -12.30 -3.52 -0.20
C ASP A 148 -11.67 -2.99 1.08
N GLY A 149 -10.45 -2.50 0.99
CA GLY A 149 -9.66 -2.02 2.12
C GLY A 149 -10.29 -0.86 2.88
N HIS A 150 -11.16 -0.09 2.25
CA HIS A 150 -11.92 0.96 2.94
C HIS A 150 -13.09 0.42 3.76
N PHE A 151 -13.60 -0.79 3.47
CA PHE A 151 -14.74 -1.29 4.21
C PHE A 151 -14.38 -1.65 5.66
N SER A 152 -14.95 -0.91 6.59
CA SER A 152 -14.81 -1.17 8.02
C SER A 152 -16.06 -0.76 8.81
N ILE A 153 -16.32 -1.45 9.92
CA ILE A 153 -17.33 -1.08 10.92
C ILE A 153 -16.66 -1.08 12.29
N ALA A 154 -16.87 -0.03 13.08
CA ALA A 154 -16.22 0.16 14.38
C ALA A 154 -14.68 0.07 14.32
N GLN A 155 -14.10 0.56 13.23
CA GLN A 155 -12.65 0.52 12.93
C GLN A 155 -12.09 -0.92 12.75
N GLN A 156 -12.96 -1.89 12.53
CA GLN A 156 -12.60 -3.27 12.24
C GLN A 156 -12.90 -3.56 10.75
N SER A 157 -11.96 -4.14 10.03
CA SER A 157 -12.15 -4.56 8.64
C SER A 157 -12.74 -5.97 8.56
N ALA A 158 -13.50 -6.25 7.50
CA ALA A 158 -13.98 -7.59 7.21
C ALA A 158 -12.92 -8.51 6.60
N ALA A 159 -11.91 -7.92 5.95
CA ALA A 159 -10.86 -8.64 5.23
C ALA A 159 -9.52 -8.56 5.97
N PRO A 160 -8.71 -9.65 5.94
CA PRO A 160 -7.36 -9.66 6.51
C PRO A 160 -6.45 -8.68 5.76
N ARG A 161 -5.33 -8.31 6.38
CA ARG A 161 -4.27 -7.51 5.75
C ARG A 161 -3.08 -8.39 5.41
N ILE A 162 -2.45 -8.11 4.28
CA ILE A 162 -1.23 -8.81 3.86
C ILE A 162 -0.02 -8.03 4.33
N CYS A 163 0.78 -8.64 5.21
CA CYS A 163 1.94 -8.02 5.85
C CYS A 163 3.25 -8.70 5.46
N PRO A 164 4.38 -7.98 5.41
CA PRO A 164 5.67 -8.53 5.07
C PRO A 164 6.34 -9.16 6.29
N PHE A 165 6.94 -10.33 6.11
CA PHE A 165 7.80 -10.98 7.09
C PHE A 165 9.20 -11.12 6.51
N PHE A 166 10.17 -10.49 7.13
CA PHE A 166 11.56 -10.43 6.68
C PHE A 166 12.37 -11.57 7.29
N TYR A 167 13.30 -12.15 6.50
CA TYR A 167 14.25 -13.17 6.92
C TYR A 167 15.67 -12.65 6.72
N ARG A 168 16.17 -11.85 7.68
CA ARG A 168 17.41 -11.07 7.54
C ARG A 168 18.62 -11.66 8.25
N GLU A 169 18.57 -12.95 8.67
CA GLU A 169 19.70 -13.63 9.32
C GLU A 169 20.93 -13.77 8.40
N VAL A 170 20.72 -13.76 7.07
CA VAL A 170 21.76 -13.88 6.05
C VAL A 170 21.45 -12.91 4.91
N ALA A 171 22.44 -12.10 4.54
CA ALA A 171 22.37 -11.25 3.37
C ALA A 171 22.72 -12.04 2.10
N PHE A 172 22.01 -11.72 1.03
CA PHE A 172 22.24 -12.31 -0.29
C PHE A 172 22.56 -11.22 -1.32
N MET A 173 23.32 -11.60 -2.34
CA MET A 173 23.63 -10.78 -3.49
C MET A 173 23.01 -11.41 -4.73
N LYS A 174 22.44 -10.61 -5.63
CA LYS A 174 21.98 -11.08 -6.94
C LYS A 174 23.17 -11.17 -7.88
N THR A 175 23.32 -12.30 -8.58
CA THR A 175 24.37 -12.57 -9.53
C THR A 175 23.77 -13.03 -10.87
N GLU A 176 24.56 -13.19 -11.91
CA GLU A 176 24.09 -13.75 -13.18
C GLU A 176 23.49 -15.17 -13.03
N ASP A 177 23.96 -15.93 -12.03
CA ASP A 177 23.51 -17.31 -11.74
C ASP A 177 22.40 -17.39 -10.68
N GLY A 178 21.77 -16.28 -10.29
CA GLY A 178 20.76 -16.18 -9.25
C GLY A 178 21.27 -15.53 -7.97
N TYR A 179 20.98 -16.10 -6.80
CA TYR A 179 21.30 -15.51 -5.51
C TYR A 179 22.44 -16.22 -4.80
N GLN A 180 23.37 -15.45 -4.24
CA GLN A 180 24.52 -15.94 -3.50
C GLN A 180 24.52 -15.33 -2.09
N SER A 181 24.74 -16.14 -1.06
CA SER A 181 24.89 -15.65 0.32
C SER A 181 26.21 -14.89 0.52
N GLU A 182 26.31 -14.08 1.55
CA GLU A 182 27.50 -13.29 1.89
C GLU A 182 28.78 -14.11 2.05
N ASP A 183 28.66 -15.40 2.44
CA ASP A 183 29.79 -16.35 2.52
C ASP A 183 30.11 -17.05 1.18
N GLY A 184 29.48 -16.60 0.08
CA GLY A 184 29.79 -17.05 -1.28
C GLY A 184 29.07 -18.32 -1.73
N LYS A 185 28.07 -18.80 -1.01
CA LYS A 185 27.31 -20.01 -1.38
C LYS A 185 26.18 -19.67 -2.33
N GLN A 186 26.15 -20.30 -3.51
CA GLN A 186 25.10 -20.13 -4.50
C GLN A 186 23.82 -20.82 -4.07
N VAL A 187 22.69 -20.10 -4.08
CA VAL A 187 21.36 -20.67 -3.79
C VAL A 187 20.95 -21.57 -4.95
N GLU A 188 20.56 -22.80 -4.65
CA GLU A 188 19.98 -23.75 -5.59
C GLU A 188 18.46 -23.68 -5.62
N SER A 189 17.84 -23.60 -4.45
CA SER A 189 16.39 -23.52 -4.29
C SER A 189 16.00 -23.08 -2.87
N VAL A 190 14.76 -22.62 -2.73
CA VAL A 190 14.13 -22.42 -1.41
C VAL A 190 12.88 -23.29 -1.35
N GLU A 191 12.70 -24.04 -0.27
CA GLU A 191 11.60 -24.98 -0.12
C GLU A 191 10.25 -24.25 -0.16
N GLY A 192 9.35 -24.68 -1.05
CA GLY A 192 8.02 -24.08 -1.23
C GLY A 192 7.98 -22.87 -2.18
N TYR A 193 9.11 -22.45 -2.78
CA TYR A 193 9.17 -21.32 -3.69
C TYR A 193 9.81 -21.70 -5.03
N GLU A 194 9.06 -21.50 -6.13
CA GLU A 194 9.54 -21.76 -7.50
C GLU A 194 10.23 -20.53 -8.10
N ASP A 195 9.73 -19.34 -7.81
CA ASP A 195 10.27 -18.05 -8.28
C ASP A 195 11.05 -17.36 -7.16
N LEU A 196 12.38 -17.40 -7.28
CA LEU A 196 13.26 -16.78 -6.30
C LEU A 196 13.29 -15.25 -6.44
N ASP A 197 13.01 -14.69 -7.60
CA ASP A 197 12.96 -13.23 -7.79
C ASP A 197 11.75 -12.61 -7.10
N GLN A 198 10.67 -13.37 -6.90
CA GLN A 198 9.54 -12.93 -6.08
C GLN A 198 9.78 -13.09 -4.58
N LEU A 199 10.71 -13.94 -4.17
CA LEU A 199 11.02 -14.16 -2.76
C LEU A 199 12.13 -13.25 -2.26
N PHE A 200 13.25 -13.17 -2.99
CA PHE A 200 14.40 -12.34 -2.62
C PHE A 200 14.18 -10.91 -3.09
N ARG A 201 13.95 -10.02 -2.15
CA ARG A 201 13.68 -8.60 -2.41
C ARG A 201 14.93 -7.77 -2.20
N ARG A 202 15.13 -6.76 -3.06
CA ARG A 202 16.15 -5.73 -2.87
C ARG A 202 15.94 -5.07 -1.51
N SER A 203 17.01 -4.91 -0.73
CA SER A 203 16.97 -4.43 0.65
C SER A 203 18.27 -3.69 1.01
N ILE A 204 18.35 -3.23 2.25
CA ILE A 204 19.51 -2.52 2.81
C ILE A 204 19.99 -3.28 4.04
N SER A 205 21.30 -3.56 4.12
CA SER A 205 21.92 -4.12 5.33
C SER A 205 22.04 -3.10 6.46
N SER A 206 22.36 -3.55 7.67
CA SER A 206 22.61 -2.66 8.83
C SER A 206 23.76 -1.67 8.59
N GLU A 207 24.69 -1.98 7.68
CA GLU A 207 25.82 -1.16 7.28
C GLU A 207 25.51 -0.19 6.14
N GLY A 208 24.28 -0.23 5.57
CA GLY A 208 23.86 0.61 4.46
C GLY A 208 24.22 0.07 3.07
N GLU A 209 24.56 -1.22 2.96
CA GLU A 209 24.87 -1.87 1.70
C GLU A 209 23.59 -2.39 1.02
N LEU A 210 23.53 -2.31 -0.31
CA LEU A 210 22.44 -2.91 -1.09
C LEU A 210 22.59 -4.43 -1.09
N VAL A 211 21.58 -5.12 -0.59
CA VAL A 211 21.53 -6.58 -0.44
C VAL A 211 20.16 -7.12 -0.83
N TYR A 212 19.98 -8.43 -0.78
CA TYR A 212 18.70 -9.09 -0.95
C TYR A 212 18.37 -9.93 0.28
N TYR A 213 17.11 -9.84 0.73
CA TYR A 213 16.58 -10.70 1.79
C TYR A 213 15.30 -11.39 1.29
N PRO A 214 15.04 -12.63 1.73
CA PRO A 214 13.73 -13.22 1.55
C PRO A 214 12.68 -12.40 2.32
N VAL A 215 11.58 -12.06 1.62
CA VAL A 215 10.41 -11.39 2.21
C VAL A 215 9.16 -12.18 1.82
N VAL A 216 8.43 -12.64 2.83
CA VAL A 216 7.21 -13.42 2.63
C VAL A 216 6.01 -12.59 3.04
N LEU A 217 5.07 -12.41 2.11
CA LEU A 217 3.80 -11.74 2.38
C LEU A 217 2.78 -12.74 2.91
N LYS A 218 2.19 -12.45 4.07
CA LYS A 218 1.16 -13.30 4.70
C LYS A 218 -0.01 -12.52 5.24
N GLU A 219 -1.15 -13.18 5.26
CA GLU A 219 -2.33 -12.67 5.94
C GLU A 219 -2.10 -12.56 7.44
N VAL A 220 -2.52 -11.43 8.00
CA VAL A 220 -2.66 -11.18 9.43
C VAL A 220 -4.15 -11.08 9.73
N GLU A 221 -4.66 -11.99 10.55
CA GLU A 221 -6.10 -12.09 10.86
C GLU A 221 -6.63 -10.87 11.63
N ASP A 222 -5.75 -10.16 12.35
CA ASP A 222 -6.13 -8.92 13.04
C ASP A 222 -6.05 -7.72 12.07
N PRO A 223 -7.18 -7.25 11.55
CA PRO A 223 -7.18 -6.15 10.59
C PRO A 223 -6.80 -4.79 11.18
N SER A 224 -6.75 -4.65 12.51
CA SER A 224 -6.30 -3.42 13.18
C SER A 224 -4.79 -3.22 13.10
N LEU A 225 -4.04 -4.31 12.91
CA LEU A 225 -2.57 -4.37 12.89
C LEU A 225 -1.91 -3.75 14.14
N GLN A 226 -2.63 -3.69 15.28
CA GLN A 226 -2.13 -3.06 16.52
C GLN A 226 -1.30 -3.99 17.40
N GLY A 227 -0.91 -5.16 16.90
CA GLY A 227 -0.14 -6.16 17.64
C GLY A 227 1.23 -6.44 17.04
N THR A 228 1.98 -7.31 17.71
CA THR A 228 3.19 -7.91 17.17
C THR A 228 2.84 -9.31 16.64
N TYR A 229 3.07 -9.55 15.36
CA TYR A 229 2.68 -10.77 14.66
C TYR A 229 3.90 -11.63 14.35
N GLN A 230 3.74 -12.93 14.50
CA GLN A 230 4.81 -13.91 14.29
C GLN A 230 4.50 -14.78 13.08
N ASN A 231 5.47 -14.91 12.20
CA ASN A 231 5.47 -15.98 11.22
C ASN A 231 6.39 -17.10 11.71
N ASN A 232 5.80 -18.19 12.18
CA ASN A 232 6.54 -19.35 12.70
C ASN A 232 6.97 -20.34 11.61
N GLU A 233 6.74 -20.04 10.34
CA GLU A 233 7.16 -20.90 9.23
C GLU A 233 8.61 -20.55 8.84
N PRO A 234 9.55 -21.48 9.07
CA PRO A 234 10.93 -21.27 8.68
C PRO A 234 11.08 -21.38 7.15
N LEU A 235 12.03 -20.65 6.58
CA LEU A 235 12.47 -20.85 5.21
C LEU A 235 13.69 -21.77 5.18
N VAL A 236 13.66 -22.81 4.33
CA VAL A 236 14.79 -23.70 4.13
C VAL A 236 15.45 -23.37 2.78
N VAL A 237 16.61 -22.74 2.86
CA VAL A 237 17.45 -22.42 1.71
C VAL A 237 18.39 -23.60 1.45
N ARG A 238 18.39 -24.10 0.22
CA ARG A 238 19.32 -25.13 -0.26
C ARG A 238 20.36 -24.48 -1.14
N TYR A 239 21.62 -24.75 -0.82
CA TYR A 239 22.77 -24.27 -1.62
C TYR A 239 23.27 -25.34 -2.58
N GLN A 240 23.92 -24.90 -3.66
CA GLN A 240 24.66 -25.81 -4.54
C GLN A 240 25.68 -26.62 -3.74
N GLY A 241 25.68 -27.95 -3.95
CA GLY A 241 26.47 -28.86 -3.12
C GLY A 241 25.71 -29.54 -2.00
N GLY A 242 24.42 -29.20 -1.80
CA GLY A 242 23.48 -29.93 -0.93
C GLY A 242 23.43 -29.47 0.52
N GLU A 243 24.19 -28.45 0.91
CA GLU A 243 24.06 -27.79 2.21
C GLU A 243 22.70 -27.10 2.30
N THR A 244 22.09 -27.08 3.49
CA THR A 244 20.84 -26.37 3.76
C THR A 244 20.99 -25.44 4.95
N GLN A 245 20.28 -24.30 4.89
CA GLN A 245 20.18 -23.34 5.99
C GLN A 245 18.71 -23.05 6.25
N THR A 246 18.34 -23.02 7.52
CA THR A 246 17.00 -22.64 7.95
C THR A 246 17.03 -21.22 8.44
N LEU A 247 16.17 -20.37 7.88
CA LEU A 247 16.00 -18.95 8.27
C LEU A 247 14.69 -18.79 9.02
N THR A 248 14.67 -17.87 9.98
CA THR A 248 13.51 -17.54 10.80
C THR A 248 13.02 -16.14 10.45
N ALA A 249 11.71 -15.96 10.37
CA ALA A 249 11.12 -14.65 10.13
C ALA A 249 11.29 -13.74 11.35
N GLU A 250 11.54 -12.46 11.11
CA GLU A 250 11.35 -11.42 12.10
C GLU A 250 9.85 -11.22 12.37
N SER A 251 9.52 -10.71 13.57
CA SER A 251 8.14 -10.33 13.87
C SER A 251 7.76 -9.10 13.07
N PHE A 252 6.52 -9.08 12.60
CA PHE A 252 5.92 -7.87 12.02
C PHE A 252 5.25 -7.05 13.13
N GLU A 253 5.50 -5.75 13.12
CA GLU A 253 4.81 -4.75 13.92
C GLU A 253 4.58 -3.51 13.03
N MET A 254 3.33 -3.06 12.95
CA MET A 254 3.01 -1.89 12.14
C MET A 254 3.68 -0.64 12.72
N TYR A 255 4.40 0.08 11.90
CA TYR A 255 4.99 1.36 12.28
C TYR A 255 3.88 2.42 12.44
N ASP A 256 3.69 2.90 13.66
CA ASP A 256 2.69 3.91 14.03
C ASP A 256 3.33 4.95 14.95
N GLU A 257 4.18 5.80 14.39
CA GLU A 257 4.76 6.92 15.12
C GLU A 257 3.81 8.13 15.09
N ALA A 258 3.40 8.56 16.27
CA ALA A 258 2.56 9.75 16.40
C ALA A 258 3.37 11.02 16.08
N LEU A 259 3.07 11.67 14.97
CA LEU A 259 3.66 12.96 14.65
C LEU A 259 3.02 14.08 15.49
N PRO A 260 3.80 15.10 15.90
CA PRO A 260 3.26 16.22 16.68
C PRO A 260 2.28 17.09 15.89
N GLU A 261 2.40 17.11 14.57
CA GLU A 261 1.56 17.83 13.62
C GLU A 261 1.39 17.00 12.35
N ARG A 262 0.37 17.30 11.53
CA ARG A 262 0.11 16.58 10.27
C ARG A 262 1.20 16.73 9.22
N THR A 263 1.95 17.82 9.30
CA THR A 263 3.11 18.10 8.45
C THR A 263 4.28 18.45 9.35
N VAL A 264 5.35 17.69 9.24
CA VAL A 264 6.61 17.94 9.97
C VAL A 264 7.73 18.05 8.96
N THR A 265 8.56 19.08 9.11
CA THR A 265 9.73 19.33 8.26
C THR A 265 10.97 19.33 9.13
N GLU A 266 11.97 18.58 8.72
CA GLU A 266 13.24 18.48 9.44
C GLU A 266 14.40 18.20 8.50
N GLU A 267 15.62 18.24 9.02
CA GLU A 267 16.85 17.87 8.32
C GLU A 267 17.62 16.88 9.18
N VAL A 268 17.90 15.71 8.62
CA VAL A 268 18.70 14.66 9.29
C VAL A 268 19.95 14.40 8.46
N GLU A 269 21.13 14.60 9.05
CA GLU A 269 22.43 14.43 8.39
C GLU A 269 22.59 15.20 7.05
N GLY A 270 21.93 16.36 6.97
CA GLY A 270 21.94 17.20 5.76
C GLY A 270 20.92 16.82 4.70
N ILE A 271 20.10 15.82 4.95
CA ILE A 271 19.00 15.40 4.06
C ILE A 271 17.70 16.00 4.56
N PRO A 272 17.00 16.82 3.75
CA PRO A 272 15.70 17.35 4.10
C PRO A 272 14.62 16.25 4.05
N ILE A 273 13.82 16.17 5.13
CA ILE A 273 12.75 15.20 5.30
C ILE A 273 11.42 15.93 5.49
N LEU A 274 10.44 15.61 4.66
CA LEU A 274 9.06 16.03 4.82
C LEU A 274 8.23 14.84 5.30
N ARG A 275 7.70 14.88 6.53
CA ARG A 275 6.77 13.87 7.04
C ARG A 275 5.34 14.36 6.88
N LEU A 276 4.52 13.58 6.23
CA LEU A 276 3.10 13.86 6.01
C LEU A 276 2.27 12.77 6.66
N GLN A 277 1.44 13.12 7.64
CA GLN A 277 0.50 12.19 8.28
C GLN A 277 -0.83 12.10 7.51
N PHE A 278 -1.15 13.14 6.73
CA PHE A 278 -2.39 13.20 5.96
C PHE A 278 -2.25 14.19 4.81
N PHE A 279 -2.87 13.89 3.67
CA PHE A 279 -2.93 14.81 2.54
C PHE A 279 -4.09 15.79 2.70
N ASP A 280 -3.79 16.97 3.23
CA ASP A 280 -4.71 18.11 3.32
C ASP A 280 -3.97 19.44 3.09
N SER A 281 -4.71 20.54 3.12
CA SER A 281 -4.13 21.87 2.91
C SER A 281 -3.38 22.43 4.13
N GLN A 282 -3.44 21.74 5.28
CA GLN A 282 -2.70 22.15 6.48
C GLN A 282 -1.19 21.91 6.26
N GLY A 283 -0.36 22.88 6.68
CA GLY A 283 1.08 22.81 6.50
C GLY A 283 1.56 23.07 5.06
N SER A 284 0.68 23.35 4.11
CA SER A 284 1.08 23.58 2.71
C SER A 284 2.01 24.79 2.53
N ARG A 285 1.92 25.80 3.41
CA ARG A 285 2.85 26.94 3.41
C ARG A 285 4.21 26.54 3.96
N GLU A 286 4.23 25.86 5.09
CA GLU A 286 5.42 25.36 5.77
C GLU A 286 6.20 24.41 4.84
N ARG A 287 5.49 23.52 4.15
CA ARG A 287 6.07 22.63 3.14
C ARG A 287 6.75 23.40 2.01
N ARG A 288 6.08 24.40 1.41
CA ARG A 288 6.68 25.20 0.33
C ARG A 288 7.88 26.00 0.78
N GLU A 289 7.80 26.67 1.94
CA GLU A 289 8.93 27.39 2.52
C GLU A 289 10.13 26.47 2.76
N PHE A 290 9.87 25.23 3.24
CA PHE A 290 10.90 24.21 3.43
C PHE A 290 11.54 23.77 2.11
N LEU A 291 10.74 23.50 1.08
CA LEU A 291 11.22 23.12 -0.24
C LEU A 291 12.01 24.25 -0.94
N GLU A 292 11.60 25.49 -0.77
CA GLU A 292 12.37 26.66 -1.26
C GLU A 292 13.76 26.72 -0.62
N VAL A 293 13.87 26.47 0.70
CA VAL A 293 15.14 26.48 1.42
C VAL A 293 16.05 25.33 0.95
N HIS A 294 15.48 24.17 0.65
CA HIS A 294 16.21 22.97 0.24
C HIS A 294 16.17 22.71 -1.27
N ALA A 295 15.88 23.76 -2.06
CA ALA A 295 15.72 23.62 -3.51
C ALA A 295 16.95 23.03 -4.23
N ASP A 296 18.14 23.24 -3.70
CA ASP A 296 19.39 22.70 -4.26
C ASP A 296 19.84 21.38 -3.63
N ALA A 297 19.07 20.80 -2.69
CA ALA A 297 19.42 19.51 -2.08
C ALA A 297 19.36 18.40 -3.15
N PRO A 298 20.45 17.60 -3.28
CA PRO A 298 20.49 16.55 -4.29
C PRO A 298 19.59 15.35 -3.94
N VAL A 299 19.29 15.17 -2.67
CA VAL A 299 18.43 14.11 -2.13
C VAL A 299 17.38 14.73 -1.23
N GLN A 300 16.15 14.30 -1.34
CA GLN A 300 15.04 14.70 -0.48
C GLN A 300 14.22 13.46 -0.10
N ILE A 301 13.65 13.46 1.12
CA ILE A 301 12.82 12.35 1.61
C ILE A 301 11.40 12.86 1.87
N ILE A 302 10.41 12.12 1.38
CA ILE A 302 8.99 12.23 1.78
C ILE A 302 8.65 10.99 2.61
N ASP A 303 8.27 11.19 3.86
CA ASP A 303 7.88 10.09 4.75
C ASP A 303 6.36 9.98 4.83
N LEU A 304 5.84 8.89 4.28
CA LEU A 304 4.42 8.52 4.26
C LEU A 304 4.13 7.30 5.14
N ARG A 305 5.08 6.82 5.94
CA ARG A 305 4.93 5.59 6.74
C ARG A 305 3.72 5.62 7.69
N THR A 306 3.31 6.81 8.12
CA THR A 306 2.14 7.03 9.00
C THR A 306 1.01 7.80 8.31
N ASN A 307 1.00 7.86 6.97
CA ASN A 307 0.01 8.62 6.20
C ASN A 307 -1.20 7.75 5.82
N GLY A 308 -2.33 7.97 6.51
CA GLY A 308 -3.58 7.25 6.26
C GLY A 308 -4.41 7.74 5.06
N GLY A 309 -3.88 8.63 4.21
CA GLY A 309 -4.58 9.13 3.02
C GLY A 309 -4.91 10.61 3.06
N GLY A 310 -6.05 10.99 2.50
CA GLY A 310 -6.51 12.39 2.43
C GLY A 310 -7.21 12.75 1.13
N PHE A 311 -6.89 13.93 0.60
CA PHE A 311 -7.54 14.46 -0.60
C PHE A 311 -6.61 14.39 -1.81
N TRP A 312 -7.11 13.90 -2.94
CA TRP A 312 -6.38 13.83 -4.20
C TRP A 312 -5.81 15.19 -4.65
N GLN A 313 -6.56 16.30 -4.45
CA GLN A 313 -6.08 17.63 -4.79
C GLN A 313 -4.83 18.04 -4.00
N ASP A 314 -4.71 17.57 -2.77
CA ASP A 314 -3.53 17.85 -1.94
C ASP A 314 -2.36 16.94 -2.32
N VAL A 315 -2.63 15.70 -2.78
CA VAL A 315 -1.63 14.83 -3.45
C VAL A 315 -1.03 15.56 -4.64
N GLN A 316 -1.86 16.06 -5.56
CA GLN A 316 -1.39 16.82 -6.73
C GLN A 316 -0.63 18.09 -6.33
N SER A 317 -1.02 18.76 -5.23
CA SER A 317 -0.28 19.91 -4.72
C SER A 317 1.15 19.54 -4.29
N VAL A 318 1.32 18.38 -3.65
CA VAL A 318 2.67 17.87 -3.27
C VAL A 318 3.49 17.55 -4.53
N MET A 319 2.87 16.89 -5.54
CA MET A 319 3.52 16.61 -6.82
C MET A 319 4.00 17.92 -7.50
N MET A 320 3.15 18.93 -7.55
CA MET A 320 3.52 20.23 -8.10
C MET A 320 4.69 20.88 -7.35
N ASP A 321 4.74 20.75 -6.03
CA ASP A 321 5.80 21.35 -5.23
C ASP A 321 7.16 20.62 -5.45
N TYR A 322 7.18 19.31 -5.70
CA TYR A 322 8.41 18.50 -5.88
C TYR A 322 8.82 18.33 -7.34
N VAL A 323 7.87 18.04 -8.22
CA VAL A 323 8.11 17.66 -9.63
C VAL A 323 7.85 18.85 -10.57
N GLY A 324 7.10 19.87 -10.10
CA GLY A 324 6.75 21.04 -10.90
C GLY A 324 5.60 20.83 -11.88
N GLN A 325 4.98 19.64 -11.87
CA GLN A 325 3.82 19.30 -12.70
C GLN A 325 2.91 18.31 -12.01
N ALA A 326 1.67 18.21 -12.48
CA ALA A 326 0.77 17.11 -12.10
C ALA A 326 1.28 15.81 -12.75
N VAL A 327 1.19 14.71 -12.00
CA VAL A 327 1.64 13.40 -12.46
C VAL A 327 0.44 12.45 -12.41
N PRO A 328 0.11 11.74 -13.51
CA PRO A 328 -1.00 10.80 -13.54
C PRO A 328 -0.65 9.52 -12.76
N THR A 329 -1.69 8.86 -12.27
CA THR A 329 -1.60 7.50 -11.70
C THR A 329 -1.48 6.45 -12.82
N ASN A 330 -0.98 5.26 -12.51
CA ASN A 330 -1.05 4.10 -13.39
C ASN A 330 -2.43 3.45 -13.36
N SER A 331 -3.17 3.64 -12.27
CA SER A 331 -4.58 3.25 -12.16
C SER A 331 -5.48 4.14 -13.04
N VAL A 332 -6.59 3.54 -13.51
CA VAL A 332 -7.67 4.27 -14.17
C VAL A 332 -8.78 4.51 -13.16
N GLU A 333 -9.09 5.78 -12.88
CA GLU A 333 -10.25 6.14 -12.07
C GLU A 333 -11.52 6.13 -12.93
N VAL A 334 -12.52 5.35 -12.53
CA VAL A 334 -13.80 5.25 -13.20
C VAL A 334 -14.95 5.54 -12.24
N ASP A 335 -15.89 6.37 -12.68
CA ASP A 335 -17.18 6.51 -11.98
C ASP A 335 -18.08 5.33 -12.37
N ALA A 336 -18.35 4.44 -11.41
CA ALA A 336 -19.08 3.20 -11.63
C ALA A 336 -20.50 3.40 -12.18
N TRP A 337 -21.12 4.55 -11.94
CA TRP A 337 -22.51 4.82 -12.38
C TRP A 337 -22.60 5.48 -13.75
N THR A 338 -21.65 6.36 -14.06
CA THR A 338 -21.68 7.10 -15.33
C THR A 338 -20.80 6.45 -16.39
N GLY A 339 -19.87 5.60 -16.00
CA GLY A 339 -18.83 5.05 -16.87
C GLY A 339 -17.81 6.10 -17.34
N ASN A 340 -17.86 7.31 -16.78
CA ASN A 340 -16.84 8.31 -17.06
C ASN A 340 -15.52 7.89 -16.40
N TYR A 341 -14.44 7.93 -17.13
CA TYR A 341 -13.11 7.65 -16.63
C TYR A 341 -12.13 8.74 -17.04
N GLN A 342 -11.08 8.90 -16.23
CA GLN A 342 -9.99 9.82 -16.57
C GLN A 342 -8.94 9.04 -17.34
N ASP A 343 -8.78 9.42 -18.62
CA ASP A 343 -7.73 8.89 -19.49
C ASP A 343 -6.61 9.96 -19.55
N GLU A 344 -5.75 9.95 -18.54
CA GLU A 344 -4.58 10.80 -18.53
C GLU A 344 -3.46 10.14 -19.36
N GLN A 345 -2.81 10.93 -20.24
CA GLN A 345 -1.78 10.39 -21.12
C GLN A 345 -0.51 10.04 -20.35
N ASP A 346 0.08 8.89 -20.66
CA ASP A 346 1.35 8.45 -20.12
C ASP A 346 2.45 9.49 -20.37
N GLN A 347 2.89 10.14 -19.32
CA GLN A 347 4.10 10.95 -19.34
C GLN A 347 4.93 10.60 -18.13
N PHE A 348 6.04 9.91 -18.38
CA PHE A 348 7.08 9.76 -17.37
C PHE A 348 7.73 11.13 -17.16
N ALA A 349 7.62 11.66 -15.96
CA ALA A 349 8.06 13.01 -15.63
C ALA A 349 9.56 13.05 -15.38
N GLU A 350 10.28 13.94 -16.07
CA GLU A 350 11.69 14.18 -15.80
C GLU A 350 11.88 14.81 -14.41
N ASN A 351 12.85 14.29 -13.66
CA ASN A 351 13.26 14.82 -12.38
C ASN A 351 14.77 14.59 -12.19
N GLU A 352 15.52 15.66 -11.91
CA GLU A 352 16.97 15.58 -11.78
C GLU A 352 17.45 15.19 -10.37
N LYS A 353 16.57 15.28 -9.36
CA LYS A 353 16.92 15.05 -7.94
C LYS A 353 16.47 13.67 -7.51
N LEU A 354 17.23 13.08 -6.61
CA LEU A 354 16.77 11.85 -5.96
C LEU A 354 15.67 12.18 -4.94
N LEU A 355 14.47 11.72 -5.20
CA LEU A 355 13.36 11.75 -4.28
C LEU A 355 13.16 10.36 -3.68
N ILE A 356 13.26 10.25 -2.37
CA ILE A 356 13.03 9.00 -1.64
C ILE A 356 11.67 9.09 -0.96
N VAL A 357 10.83 8.07 -1.14
CA VAL A 357 9.51 7.98 -0.53
C VAL A 357 9.50 6.80 0.45
N LEU A 358 9.29 7.09 1.74
CA LEU A 358 9.20 6.05 2.75
C LEU A 358 7.75 5.58 2.89
N THR A 359 7.54 4.26 2.82
CA THR A 359 6.22 3.63 2.89
C THR A 359 6.13 2.59 4.00
N GLY A 360 4.93 2.28 4.44
CA GLY A 360 4.64 1.23 5.42
C GLY A 360 3.18 0.80 5.37
N LYS A 361 2.78 -0.15 6.19
CA LYS A 361 1.40 -0.65 6.21
C LYS A 361 0.35 0.39 6.63
N TYR A 362 0.75 1.53 7.15
CA TYR A 362 -0.17 2.65 7.42
C TYR A 362 -0.35 3.59 6.23
N THR A 363 0.51 3.50 5.21
CA THR A 363 0.37 4.28 3.96
C THR A 363 -0.87 3.79 3.21
N ALA A 364 -1.95 4.60 3.16
CA ALA A 364 -3.26 4.16 2.69
C ALA A 364 -3.97 5.20 1.81
N SER A 365 -4.94 4.76 0.99
CA SER A 365 -5.87 5.61 0.27
C SER A 365 -5.14 6.64 -0.62
N ALA A 366 -5.39 7.96 -0.45
CA ALA A 366 -4.72 9.01 -1.22
C ALA A 366 -3.18 8.97 -1.11
N ALA A 367 -2.62 8.41 -0.02
CA ALA A 367 -1.18 8.19 0.05
C ALA A 367 -0.72 7.09 -0.91
N GLU A 368 -1.54 6.07 -1.15
CA GLU A 368 -1.27 5.05 -2.17
C GLU A 368 -1.43 5.63 -3.59
N GLN A 369 -2.39 6.56 -3.80
CA GLN A 369 -2.47 7.29 -5.07
C GLN A 369 -1.21 8.14 -5.32
N PHE A 370 -0.62 8.73 -4.26
CA PHE A 370 0.66 9.40 -4.37
C PHE A 370 1.77 8.41 -4.78
N VAL A 371 1.85 7.25 -4.12
CA VAL A 371 2.84 6.20 -4.44
C VAL A 371 2.64 5.69 -5.87
N ASP A 372 1.40 5.46 -6.32
CA ASP A 372 1.08 5.08 -7.69
C ASP A 372 1.55 6.15 -8.70
N ALA A 373 1.20 7.42 -8.47
CA ALA A 373 1.59 8.50 -9.36
C ALA A 373 3.11 8.71 -9.39
N ILE A 374 3.80 8.61 -8.25
CA ILE A 374 5.24 8.90 -8.18
C ILE A 374 6.09 7.85 -8.90
N HIS A 375 5.58 6.65 -9.18
CA HIS A 375 6.21 5.68 -10.07
C HIS A 375 6.38 6.22 -11.50
N ASN A 376 5.61 7.24 -11.90
CA ASN A 376 5.73 7.90 -13.20
C ASN A 376 6.72 9.08 -13.19
N VAL A 377 7.62 9.14 -12.21
CA VAL A 377 8.63 10.19 -12.05
C VAL A 377 10.04 9.59 -12.06
N GLU A 378 10.95 10.21 -12.80
CA GLU A 378 12.36 9.85 -12.80
C GLU A 378 13.03 10.08 -11.45
N ASN A 379 14.03 9.27 -11.12
CA ASN A 379 14.85 9.40 -9.92
C ASN A 379 14.04 9.40 -8.61
N VAL A 380 13.01 8.55 -8.57
CA VAL A 380 12.25 8.25 -7.36
C VAL A 380 12.63 6.86 -6.86
N LEU A 381 12.85 6.74 -5.54
CA LEU A 381 13.15 5.49 -4.87
C LEU A 381 12.15 5.29 -3.72
N ILE A 382 11.34 4.23 -3.81
CA ILE A 382 10.34 3.88 -2.79
C ILE A 382 10.95 2.86 -1.84
N VAL A 383 11.01 3.19 -0.54
CA VAL A 383 11.71 2.38 0.48
C VAL A 383 10.79 2.10 1.66
N GLY A 384 10.74 0.85 2.09
CA GLY A 384 9.95 0.46 3.27
C GLY A 384 9.23 -0.86 3.10
N GLU A 385 7.98 -0.87 3.50
CA GLU A 385 7.06 -2.01 3.37
C GLU A 385 6.03 -1.75 2.27
N ASN A 386 5.32 -2.79 1.85
CA ASN A 386 4.14 -2.62 1.00
C ASN A 386 3.08 -1.75 1.72
N THR A 387 2.38 -0.94 0.94
CA THR A 387 1.34 -0.04 1.45
C THR A 387 0.13 -0.81 2.03
N ASN A 388 -0.89 -0.11 2.50
CA ASN A 388 -2.05 -0.73 3.16
C ASN A 388 -2.83 -1.68 2.24
N GLY A 389 -3.03 -1.31 0.97
CA GLY A 389 -3.97 -1.98 0.07
C GLY A 389 -5.40 -1.51 0.29
N CYS A 390 -5.60 -0.19 0.25
CA CYS A 390 -6.86 0.46 0.55
C CYS A 390 -7.09 1.63 -0.44
N ILE A 391 -7.25 1.30 -1.72
CA ILE A 391 -7.35 2.29 -2.79
C ILE A 391 -8.39 1.92 -3.86
N LEU A 392 -8.96 0.72 -3.80
CA LEU A 392 -9.89 0.23 -4.82
C LEU A 392 -11.07 1.18 -5.06
N THR A 393 -11.55 1.85 -4.00
CA THR A 393 -12.64 2.83 -4.09
C THR A 393 -12.33 4.11 -3.32
N ALA A 394 -12.99 5.21 -3.68
CA ALA A 394 -13.00 6.41 -2.84
C ALA A 394 -13.93 6.17 -1.64
N ALA A 395 -13.52 6.55 -0.44
CA ALA A 395 -14.25 6.26 0.78
C ALA A 395 -15.23 7.36 1.22
N GLY A 396 -16.32 6.94 1.84
CA GLY A 396 -17.21 7.77 2.63
C GLY A 396 -17.50 7.12 3.97
N SER A 397 -17.96 7.91 4.94
CA SER A 397 -18.20 7.47 6.30
C SER A 397 -19.62 7.77 6.76
N SER A 398 -20.12 6.97 7.69
CA SER A 398 -21.41 7.16 8.36
C SER A 398 -21.38 6.51 9.76
N TYR A 399 -22.49 6.60 10.49
CA TYR A 399 -22.69 5.90 11.75
C TYR A 399 -23.97 5.08 11.70
N LEU A 400 -23.95 3.87 12.23
CA LEU A 400 -25.13 3.05 12.37
C LEU A 400 -26.16 3.73 13.30
N PRO A 401 -27.46 3.69 12.98
CA PRO A 401 -28.48 4.50 13.66
C PRO A 401 -28.63 4.27 15.18
N ASN A 402 -28.51 3.02 15.64
CA ASN A 402 -28.76 2.61 17.02
C ASN A 402 -27.49 2.24 17.81
N SER A 403 -26.59 1.48 17.21
CA SER A 403 -25.30 1.14 17.82
C SER A 403 -24.34 2.32 17.85
N ASN A 404 -24.53 3.27 16.94
CA ASN A 404 -23.61 4.37 16.67
C ASN A 404 -22.19 3.92 16.30
N ALA A 405 -22.06 2.69 15.78
CA ALA A 405 -20.80 2.20 15.27
C ALA A 405 -20.38 3.02 14.02
N PRO A 406 -19.16 3.55 13.98
CA PRO A 406 -18.65 4.20 12.78
C PRO A 406 -18.51 3.16 11.65
N MET A 407 -18.91 3.52 10.44
CA MET A 407 -18.78 2.71 9.24
C MET A 407 -18.07 3.53 8.16
N VAL A 408 -17.07 2.93 7.54
CA VAL A 408 -16.44 3.43 6.32
C VAL A 408 -16.78 2.45 5.20
N LEU A 409 -17.08 2.97 4.04
CA LEU A 409 -17.45 2.19 2.86
C LEU A 409 -16.98 2.94 1.61
N GLY A 410 -16.59 2.21 0.59
CA GLY A 410 -16.32 2.75 -0.72
C GLY A 410 -17.54 3.40 -1.36
N ALA A 411 -17.29 4.38 -2.22
CA ALA A 411 -18.32 5.08 -3.00
C ALA A 411 -18.29 4.61 -4.47
N ASN A 412 -18.70 5.49 -5.38
CA ASN A 412 -18.81 5.20 -6.82
C ASN A 412 -17.52 5.37 -7.63
N LEU A 413 -16.51 6.04 -7.07
CA LEU A 413 -15.22 6.16 -7.76
C LEU A 413 -14.39 4.91 -7.48
N VAL A 414 -14.01 4.22 -8.54
CA VAL A 414 -13.27 2.96 -8.51
C VAL A 414 -11.93 3.15 -9.22
N HIS A 415 -10.85 2.68 -8.60
CA HIS A 415 -9.51 2.69 -9.17
C HIS A 415 -9.17 1.29 -9.70
N VAL A 416 -8.98 1.19 -11.01
CA VAL A 416 -8.63 -0.06 -11.67
C VAL A 416 -7.16 -0.03 -12.05
N PHE A 417 -6.39 -0.94 -11.49
CA PHE A 417 -4.94 -1.00 -11.65
C PHE A 417 -4.50 -1.84 -12.84
N PRO A 418 -3.30 -1.58 -13.40
CA PRO A 418 -2.67 -2.49 -14.33
C PRO A 418 -2.49 -3.86 -13.66
N GLY A 419 -2.40 -4.90 -14.46
CA GLY A 419 -2.48 -6.31 -14.03
C GLY A 419 -1.63 -6.74 -12.83
N GLU A 420 -1.62 -8.03 -12.58
CA GLU A 420 -0.96 -8.66 -11.42
C GLU A 420 0.49 -8.18 -11.21
N GLY A 421 0.85 -7.92 -9.96
CA GLY A 421 2.23 -7.62 -9.54
C GLY A 421 2.55 -6.14 -9.32
N PHE A 422 1.65 -5.21 -9.69
CA PHE A 422 1.84 -3.79 -9.37
C PHE A 422 1.08 -3.40 -8.09
N PHE A 423 -0.22 -3.63 -8.08
CA PHE A 423 -1.10 -3.40 -6.94
C PHE A 423 -2.13 -4.52 -6.82
N GLU A 424 -2.38 -4.95 -5.60
CA GLU A 424 -3.52 -5.79 -5.24
C GLU A 424 -4.20 -5.19 -4.01
N GLU A 425 -5.53 -5.12 -4.02
CA GLU A 425 -6.29 -4.67 -2.85
C GLU A 425 -5.99 -5.55 -1.63
N LEU A 426 -5.94 -4.97 -0.43
CA LEU A 426 -5.50 -5.59 0.83
C LEU A 426 -3.99 -5.91 0.93
N ARG A 427 -3.28 -5.95 -0.20
CA ARG A 427 -1.84 -6.19 -0.27
C ARG A 427 -1.03 -4.90 -0.42
N GLY A 428 -1.50 -3.99 -1.26
CA GLY A 428 -0.92 -2.68 -1.51
C GLY A 428 0.15 -2.63 -2.59
N LEU A 429 0.73 -1.45 -2.78
CA LEU A 429 1.85 -1.17 -3.68
C LEU A 429 3.17 -1.64 -3.04
N TYR A 430 4.08 -2.13 -3.87
CA TYR A 430 5.38 -2.62 -3.41
C TYR A 430 6.44 -1.53 -3.45
N PRO A 431 7.36 -1.50 -2.47
CA PRO A 431 8.53 -0.63 -2.55
C PRO A 431 9.60 -1.18 -3.50
N ASP A 432 10.48 -0.32 -3.99
CA ASP A 432 11.67 -0.69 -4.75
C ASP A 432 12.71 -1.39 -3.84
N ILE A 433 12.79 -0.93 -2.58
CA ILE A 433 13.67 -1.48 -1.56
C ILE A 433 12.85 -1.83 -0.32
N TRP A 434 12.89 -3.12 0.04
CA TRP A 434 12.15 -3.69 1.14
C TRP A 434 12.93 -3.66 2.44
N VAL A 435 12.46 -2.88 3.41
CA VAL A 435 12.99 -2.83 4.77
C VAL A 435 11.82 -2.68 5.75
N PRO A 436 11.95 -3.11 7.02
CA PRO A 436 10.94 -2.80 8.03
C PRO A 436 10.73 -1.29 8.13
N ALA A 437 9.47 -0.85 8.13
CA ALA A 437 9.14 0.57 8.12
C ALA A 437 9.78 1.37 9.26
N GLY A 438 9.92 0.75 10.44
CA GLY A 438 10.57 1.38 11.59
C GLY A 438 12.07 1.67 11.40
N GLU A 439 12.73 0.97 10.47
CA GLU A 439 14.18 1.12 10.19
C GLU A 439 14.44 1.89 8.88
N ALA A 440 13.41 2.13 8.06
CA ALA A 440 13.54 2.60 6.68
C ALA A 440 14.34 3.90 6.56
N GLU A 441 14.13 4.87 7.45
CA GLU A 441 14.80 6.14 7.42
C GLU A 441 16.30 6.02 7.74
N GLU A 442 16.65 5.33 8.81
CA GLU A 442 18.05 5.14 9.19
C GLU A 442 18.81 4.38 8.09
N LEU A 443 18.20 3.31 7.56
CA LEU A 443 18.83 2.48 6.55
C LEU A 443 19.01 3.21 5.22
N VAL A 444 18.02 4.01 4.79
CA VAL A 444 18.15 4.75 3.52
C VAL A 444 19.16 5.89 3.62
N ILE A 445 19.28 6.56 4.75
CA ILE A 445 20.33 7.57 4.98
C ILE A 445 21.71 6.92 4.85
N LYS A 446 21.93 5.76 5.48
CA LYS A 446 23.19 4.99 5.34
C LYS A 446 23.44 4.56 3.90
N LEU A 447 22.42 4.10 3.17
CA LEU A 447 22.54 3.74 1.76
C LEU A 447 23.00 4.93 0.92
N VAL A 448 22.37 6.11 1.09
CA VAL A 448 22.73 7.34 0.38
C VAL A 448 24.19 7.73 0.67
N GLU A 449 24.63 7.59 1.90
CA GLU A 449 26.04 7.86 2.28
C GLU A 449 27.01 6.86 1.63
N GLN A 450 26.66 5.59 1.56
CA GLN A 450 27.49 4.53 0.97
C GLN A 450 27.62 4.69 -0.55
N LEU A 451 26.52 4.90 -1.26
CA LEU A 451 26.49 4.94 -2.72
C LEU A 451 27.02 6.29 -3.30
N ASN A 452 27.11 7.35 -2.48
CA ASN A 452 27.68 8.63 -2.89
C ASN A 452 29.19 8.74 -2.59
N ARG A 453 29.82 7.70 -2.09
CA ARG A 453 31.29 7.63 -1.85
C ARG A 453 32.04 7.17 -3.10
#